data_7c2af514ae201170e1726eadb76b1bc0
#
_entry.id   7c2af514ae201170e1726eadb76b1bc0
#
_cell.length_a   1.000
_cell.length_b   1.000
_cell.length_c   1.000
_cell.angle_alpha   90.00
_cell.angle_beta   90.00
_cell.angle_gamma   90.00
#
_symmetry.space_group_name_H-M   'P 1'
#
loop_
_entity.id
_entity.type
_entity.pdbx_description
1 polymer ?
#
loop_
_entity_poly.entity_id
_entity_poly.type
_entity_poly.pdbx_seq_one_letter_code
_entity_poly.pdbx_strand_id
1 'polypeptide(L)'
;FAGFAENEQYMLNVLRMHRDEHAKILNSSVVQNDLLVAGQESWDAAVRDGEEYGVRNAQASVLAPTGTIGLMMDCDTTGVEPDLGLVKMKKLVGGGNMTIVNQTIPRALRRLGYNAQQVDDIINYIDVNKSIIGAPHIESNHLPVFACSMGDNTIHYEGHVRMMGAIQPFISGAISKTVNMPEEASVEDIEALHMLSWELGIKAVAIYRDNCKVA
;
A
#
# COMPACT_ATOMS: atom_id res chain seq x y z
N PHE A 1 20.22 -20.70 4.29
CA PHE A 1 21.37 -19.82 4.01
C PHE A 1 22.59 -20.22 4.86
N ALA A 2 23.79 -19.83 4.43
CA ALA A 2 25.04 -20.32 5.05
C ALA A 2 25.16 -19.97 6.55
N GLY A 3 24.60 -18.87 6.99
CA GLY A 3 24.60 -18.45 8.41
C GLY A 3 23.44 -18.99 9.24
N PHE A 4 22.63 -19.94 8.73
CA PHE A 4 21.43 -20.39 9.46
C PHE A 4 21.80 -21.02 10.81
N ALA A 5 22.78 -21.91 10.86
CA ALA A 5 23.16 -22.61 12.09
C ALA A 5 23.55 -21.67 13.24
N GLU A 6 24.15 -20.54 12.93
CA GLU A 6 24.54 -19.51 13.91
C GLU A 6 23.36 -18.58 14.28
N ASN A 7 22.28 -18.54 13.46
CA ASN A 7 21.15 -17.63 13.58
C ASN A 7 19.79 -18.35 13.70
N GLU A 8 19.81 -19.67 13.87
CA GLU A 8 18.59 -20.51 13.87
C GLU A 8 17.51 -19.97 14.81
N GLN A 9 17.85 -19.74 16.07
CA GLN A 9 16.92 -19.27 17.08
C GLN A 9 16.28 -17.92 16.71
N TYR A 10 17.08 -16.99 16.18
CA TYR A 10 16.60 -15.68 15.76
C TYR A 10 15.70 -15.78 14.55
N MET A 11 16.04 -16.60 13.56
CA MET A 11 15.24 -16.78 12.35
C MET A 11 13.91 -17.47 12.63
N LEU A 12 13.89 -18.49 13.46
CA LEU A 12 12.67 -19.18 13.90
C LEU A 12 11.76 -18.25 14.71
N ASN A 13 12.34 -17.38 15.55
CA ASN A 13 11.57 -16.36 16.25
C ASN A 13 10.89 -15.37 15.30
N VAL A 14 11.56 -14.96 14.21
CA VAL A 14 10.95 -14.09 13.19
C VAL A 14 9.74 -14.77 12.54
N LEU A 15 9.84 -16.05 12.18
CA LEU A 15 8.71 -16.80 11.61
C LEU A 15 7.53 -16.88 12.61
N ARG A 16 7.83 -17.18 13.88
CA ARG A 16 6.80 -17.21 14.94
C ARG A 16 6.14 -15.85 15.13
N MET A 17 6.91 -14.75 15.13
CA MET A 17 6.37 -13.38 15.22
C MET A 17 5.40 -13.08 14.07
N HIS A 18 5.72 -13.43 12.83
CA HIS A 18 4.83 -13.23 11.69
C HIS A 18 3.53 -14.06 11.83
N ARG A 19 3.64 -15.32 12.24
CA ARG A 19 2.48 -16.16 12.53
C ARG A 19 1.59 -15.55 13.62
N ASP A 20 2.19 -15.08 14.70
CA ASP A 20 1.45 -14.52 15.84
C ASP A 20 0.79 -13.17 15.48
N GLU A 21 1.38 -12.38 14.58
CA GLU A 21 0.73 -11.19 14.01
C GLU A 21 -0.47 -11.58 13.14
N HIS A 22 -0.35 -12.62 12.30
CA HIS A 22 -1.48 -13.11 11.52
C HIS A 22 -2.64 -13.57 12.40
N ALA A 23 -2.35 -14.24 13.52
CA ALA A 23 -3.37 -14.70 14.47
C ALA A 23 -4.24 -13.55 15.01
N LYS A 24 -3.73 -12.31 15.10
CA LYS A 24 -4.48 -11.15 15.56
C LYS A 24 -5.61 -10.72 14.61
N ILE A 25 -5.51 -11.06 13.32
CA ILE A 25 -6.50 -10.69 12.30
C ILE A 25 -7.49 -11.81 11.96
N LEU A 26 -7.36 -13.00 12.54
CA LEU A 26 -8.22 -14.17 12.25
C LEU A 26 -9.73 -13.92 12.49
N ASN A 27 -10.07 -12.99 13.35
CA ASN A 27 -11.46 -12.63 13.66
C ASN A 27 -11.96 -11.41 12.83
N SER A 28 -11.24 -11.03 11.78
CA SER A 28 -11.63 -9.89 10.95
C SER A 28 -12.92 -10.18 10.19
N SER A 29 -13.90 -9.29 10.31
CA SER A 29 -15.14 -9.34 9.53
C SER A 29 -15.02 -8.74 8.12
N VAL A 30 -13.88 -8.11 7.80
CA VAL A 30 -13.66 -7.42 6.51
C VAL A 30 -12.83 -8.26 5.53
N VAL A 31 -12.16 -9.30 6.01
CA VAL A 31 -11.37 -10.23 5.19
C VAL A 31 -12.15 -11.53 5.00
N GLN A 32 -12.08 -12.13 3.82
CA GLN A 32 -12.69 -13.41 3.53
C GLN A 32 -12.06 -14.50 4.41
N ASN A 33 -12.89 -15.35 5.01
CA ASN A 33 -12.45 -16.34 5.99
C ASN A 33 -11.49 -17.39 5.39
N ASP A 34 -11.67 -17.77 4.14
CA ASP A 34 -10.79 -18.70 3.42
C ASP A 34 -9.37 -18.15 3.27
N LEU A 35 -9.21 -16.83 3.05
CA LEU A 35 -7.90 -16.17 3.03
C LEU A 35 -7.26 -16.13 4.41
N LEU A 36 -8.04 -15.88 5.45
CA LEU A 36 -7.54 -15.89 6.84
C LEU A 36 -7.02 -17.28 7.23
N VAL A 37 -7.81 -18.31 6.93
CA VAL A 37 -7.43 -19.70 7.21
C VAL A 37 -6.18 -20.11 6.40
N ALA A 38 -6.15 -19.86 5.10
CA ALA A 38 -5.01 -20.18 4.25
C ALA A 38 -3.72 -19.45 4.71
N GLY A 39 -3.85 -18.21 5.16
CA GLY A 39 -2.74 -17.45 5.75
C GLY A 39 -2.22 -18.09 7.02
N GLN A 40 -3.10 -18.51 7.94
CA GLN A 40 -2.72 -19.20 9.16
C GLN A 40 -2.01 -20.54 8.87
N GLU A 41 -2.59 -21.37 8.00
CA GLU A 41 -2.02 -22.64 7.60
C GLU A 41 -0.63 -22.47 6.97
N SER A 42 -0.45 -21.45 6.14
CA SER A 42 0.84 -21.12 5.51
C SER A 42 1.91 -20.74 6.54
N TRP A 43 1.56 -19.93 7.54
CA TRP A 43 2.49 -19.57 8.60
C TRP A 43 2.79 -20.73 9.55
N ASP A 44 1.80 -21.56 9.88
CA ASP A 44 2.00 -22.76 10.71
C ASP A 44 2.92 -23.75 9.99
N ALA A 45 2.75 -23.94 8.69
CA ALA A 45 3.65 -24.75 7.87
C ALA A 45 5.07 -24.16 7.84
N ALA A 46 5.21 -22.83 7.64
CA ALA A 46 6.52 -22.19 7.62
C ALA A 46 7.29 -22.34 8.95
N VAL A 47 6.60 -22.22 10.07
CA VAL A 47 7.20 -22.44 11.40
C VAL A 47 7.61 -23.91 11.59
N ARG A 48 6.69 -24.86 11.35
CA ARG A 48 6.95 -26.30 11.48
C ARG A 48 8.12 -26.76 10.61
N ASP A 49 8.08 -26.42 9.32
CA ASP A 49 9.09 -26.84 8.37
C ASP A 49 10.43 -26.12 8.63
N GLY A 50 10.38 -24.88 9.12
CA GLY A 50 11.56 -24.14 9.57
C GLY A 50 12.24 -24.78 10.79
N GLU A 51 11.48 -25.29 11.74
CA GLU A 51 11.98 -26.01 12.93
C GLU A 51 12.59 -27.37 12.57
N GLU A 52 12.03 -28.06 11.56
CA GLU A 52 12.48 -29.40 11.17
C GLU A 52 13.66 -29.36 10.18
N TYR A 53 13.60 -28.47 9.18
CA TYR A 53 14.55 -28.44 8.05
C TYR A 53 15.39 -27.18 7.96
N GLY A 54 15.11 -26.17 8.77
CA GLY A 54 15.69 -24.85 8.64
C GLY A 54 15.08 -24.05 7.49
N VAL A 55 15.66 -22.89 7.20
CA VAL A 55 15.19 -21.99 6.15
C VAL A 55 16.29 -21.67 5.14
N ARG A 56 15.90 -21.57 3.86
CA ARG A 56 16.83 -21.29 2.77
C ARG A 56 17.22 -19.80 2.74
N ASN A 57 16.29 -18.92 2.97
CA ASN A 57 16.46 -17.48 2.83
C ASN A 57 16.58 -16.80 4.20
N ALA A 58 17.39 -15.74 4.28
CA ALA A 58 17.56 -14.99 5.51
C ALA A 58 16.36 -14.10 5.86
N GLN A 59 15.44 -13.88 4.92
CA GLN A 59 14.20 -13.14 5.12
C GLN A 59 13.02 -13.94 4.54
N ALA A 60 11.90 -14.00 5.28
CA ALA A 60 10.70 -14.72 4.86
C ALA A 60 9.85 -13.91 3.88
N SER A 61 9.76 -12.59 4.07
CA SER A 61 8.88 -11.73 3.28
C SER A 61 9.48 -10.33 3.06
N VAL A 62 9.03 -9.69 1.99
CA VAL A 62 9.43 -8.33 1.59
C VAL A 62 8.28 -7.68 0.83
N LEU A 63 8.14 -6.35 0.92
CA LEU A 63 7.33 -5.56 0.00
C LEU A 63 8.24 -4.75 -0.91
N ALA A 64 8.43 -5.29 -2.12
CA ALA A 64 9.19 -4.63 -3.18
C ALA A 64 8.34 -3.57 -3.91
N PRO A 65 8.96 -2.64 -4.67
CA PRO A 65 8.23 -1.63 -5.45
C PRO A 65 7.30 -2.22 -6.51
N THR A 66 7.64 -3.36 -7.10
CA THR A 66 6.88 -4.10 -8.14
C THR A 66 6.43 -3.26 -9.34
N GLY A 67 7.17 -2.20 -9.70
CA GLY A 67 6.79 -1.26 -10.75
C GLY A 67 6.52 -1.95 -12.09
N THR A 68 7.55 -2.54 -12.69
CA THR A 68 7.45 -3.21 -14.00
C THR A 68 6.53 -4.44 -13.94
N ILE A 69 6.63 -5.24 -12.89
CA ILE A 69 5.79 -6.44 -12.72
C ILE A 69 4.33 -6.03 -12.52
N GLY A 70 4.06 -4.99 -11.71
CA GLY A 70 2.72 -4.47 -11.51
C GLY A 70 2.08 -4.00 -12.82
N LEU A 71 2.82 -3.24 -13.62
CA LEU A 71 2.34 -2.80 -14.95
C LEU A 71 2.08 -3.97 -15.90
N MET A 72 2.95 -4.99 -15.89
CA MET A 72 2.77 -6.19 -16.72
C MET A 72 1.54 -7.00 -16.29
N MET A 73 1.21 -6.99 -15.02
CA MET A 73 0.08 -7.72 -14.43
C MET A 73 -1.21 -6.90 -14.39
N ASP A 74 -1.25 -5.74 -15.06
CA ASP A 74 -2.40 -4.84 -15.12
C ASP A 74 -2.89 -4.39 -13.73
N CYS A 75 -1.96 -4.16 -12.81
CA CYS A 75 -2.27 -3.64 -11.49
C CYS A 75 -2.46 -2.12 -11.53
N ASP A 76 -3.46 -1.62 -10.83
CA ASP A 76 -3.71 -0.17 -10.71
C ASP A 76 -2.62 0.54 -9.91
N THR A 77 -2.08 -0.11 -8.88
CA THR A 77 -1.01 0.40 -8.03
C THR A 77 0.17 -0.57 -7.99
N THR A 78 1.31 -0.13 -7.47
CA THR A 78 2.53 -0.92 -7.36
C THR A 78 2.95 -1.10 -5.91
N GLY A 79 3.26 -2.33 -5.50
CA GLY A 79 3.61 -2.65 -4.12
C GLY A 79 2.52 -2.23 -3.14
N VAL A 80 2.90 -1.51 -2.09
CA VAL A 80 1.99 -0.98 -1.06
C VAL A 80 1.65 0.50 -1.30
N GLU A 81 2.08 1.05 -2.44
CA GLU A 81 1.81 2.45 -2.77
C GLU A 81 0.32 2.68 -3.03
N PRO A 82 -0.27 3.77 -2.52
CA PRO A 82 -1.55 4.24 -3.02
C PRO A 82 -1.39 4.79 -4.43
N ASP A 83 -2.49 5.00 -5.14
CA ASP A 83 -2.42 5.66 -6.45
C ASP A 83 -1.84 7.08 -6.34
N LEU A 84 -1.10 7.50 -7.35
CA LEU A 84 -0.62 8.89 -7.45
C LEU A 84 -1.76 9.86 -7.68
N GLY A 85 -2.74 9.44 -8.47
CA GLY A 85 -3.96 10.17 -8.79
C GLY A 85 -4.98 9.23 -9.43
N LEU A 86 -6.24 9.61 -9.40
CA LEU A 86 -7.36 8.78 -9.90
C LEU A 86 -7.31 8.56 -11.42
N VAL A 87 -6.53 9.37 -12.13
CA VAL A 87 -6.38 9.31 -13.58
C VAL A 87 -4.92 9.22 -13.95
N LYS A 88 -4.56 8.19 -14.70
CA LYS A 88 -3.21 8.00 -15.24
C LYS A 88 -3.14 8.48 -16.68
N MET A 89 -2.10 9.22 -17.00
CA MET A 89 -1.79 9.60 -18.38
C MET A 89 -0.74 8.68 -18.95
N LYS A 90 -1.08 7.98 -20.03
CA LYS A 90 -0.14 7.13 -20.78
C LYS A 90 0.19 7.79 -22.10
N LYS A 91 1.46 8.08 -22.32
CA LYS A 91 1.94 8.55 -23.61
C LYS A 91 2.00 7.40 -24.59
N LEU A 92 1.33 7.55 -25.73
CA LEU A 92 1.28 6.51 -26.75
C LEU A 92 2.51 6.56 -27.66
N VAL A 93 2.95 5.39 -28.12
CA VAL A 93 3.96 5.27 -29.17
C VAL A 93 3.37 5.83 -30.46
N GLY A 94 4.02 6.86 -31.04
CA GLY A 94 3.49 7.57 -32.22
C GLY A 94 2.82 8.91 -31.91
N GLY A 95 2.76 9.31 -30.64
CA GLY A 95 2.20 10.60 -30.19
C GLY A 95 0.76 10.47 -29.67
N GLY A 96 0.38 11.44 -28.87
CA GLY A 96 -0.91 11.45 -28.16
C GLY A 96 -0.80 10.91 -26.74
N ASN A 97 -1.76 11.31 -25.90
CA ASN A 97 -1.91 10.85 -24.52
C ASN A 97 -3.24 10.11 -24.37
N MET A 98 -3.21 8.98 -23.71
CA MET A 98 -4.41 8.27 -23.30
C MET A 98 -4.58 8.47 -21.78
N THR A 99 -5.77 8.86 -21.36
CA THR A 99 -6.15 8.93 -19.95
C THR A 99 -6.87 7.65 -19.56
N ILE A 100 -6.50 7.11 -18.41
CA ILE A 100 -7.13 5.90 -17.86
C ILE A 100 -7.54 6.23 -16.43
N VAL A 101 -8.84 6.19 -16.17
CA VAL A 101 -9.38 6.26 -14.80
C VAL A 101 -9.08 4.94 -14.11
N ASN A 102 -8.66 4.99 -12.85
CA ASN A 102 -8.39 3.79 -12.05
C ASN A 102 -9.60 2.85 -12.05
N GLN A 103 -9.38 1.60 -12.44
CA GLN A 103 -10.45 0.61 -12.63
C GLN A 103 -11.09 0.14 -11.31
N THR A 104 -10.48 0.43 -10.17
CA THR A 104 -11.07 0.10 -8.85
C THR A 104 -12.12 1.11 -8.40
N ILE A 105 -12.16 2.33 -8.97
CA ILE A 105 -13.11 3.39 -8.60
C ILE A 105 -14.57 2.92 -8.78
N PRO A 106 -15.00 2.38 -9.92
CA PRO A 106 -16.38 1.91 -10.10
C PRO A 106 -16.79 0.87 -9.07
N ARG A 107 -15.85 -0.02 -8.71
CA ARG A 107 -16.08 -1.05 -7.70
C ARG A 107 -16.23 -0.45 -6.30
N ALA A 108 -15.40 0.51 -5.95
CA ALA A 108 -15.48 1.21 -4.66
C ALA A 108 -16.79 1.98 -4.53
N LEU A 109 -17.18 2.74 -5.55
CA LEU A 109 -18.44 3.49 -5.57
C LEU A 109 -19.66 2.58 -5.39
N ARG A 110 -19.72 1.45 -6.11
CA ARG A 110 -20.81 0.47 -5.93
C ARG A 110 -20.85 -0.09 -4.50
N ARG A 111 -19.69 -0.35 -3.90
CA ARG A 111 -19.62 -0.84 -2.51
C ARG A 111 -20.05 0.22 -1.49
N LEU A 112 -19.89 1.50 -1.81
CA LEU A 112 -20.39 2.62 -1.02
C LEU A 112 -21.88 2.89 -1.21
N GLY A 113 -22.56 2.17 -2.12
CA GLY A 113 -24.00 2.25 -2.31
C GLY A 113 -24.46 3.13 -3.48
N TYR A 114 -23.55 3.66 -4.29
CA TYR A 114 -23.91 4.42 -5.48
C TYR A 114 -24.52 3.51 -6.55
N ASN A 115 -25.62 3.95 -7.19
CA ASN A 115 -26.25 3.23 -8.28
C ASN A 115 -25.45 3.39 -9.60
N ALA A 116 -25.82 2.63 -10.64
CA ALA A 116 -25.08 2.60 -11.91
C ALA A 116 -24.96 3.99 -12.55
N GLN A 117 -26.04 4.76 -12.59
CA GLN A 117 -26.03 6.11 -13.19
C GLN A 117 -25.13 7.05 -12.43
N GLN A 118 -25.18 7.04 -11.09
CA GLN A 118 -24.31 7.86 -10.24
C GLN A 118 -22.83 7.50 -10.42
N VAL A 119 -22.52 6.20 -10.55
CA VAL A 119 -21.16 5.72 -10.83
C VAL A 119 -20.65 6.27 -12.15
N ASP A 120 -21.47 6.19 -13.22
CA ASP A 120 -21.10 6.68 -14.54
C ASP A 120 -20.91 8.20 -14.55
N ASP A 121 -21.79 8.95 -13.89
CA ASP A 121 -21.68 10.41 -13.77
C ASP A 121 -20.39 10.83 -13.02
N ILE A 122 -20.04 10.13 -11.93
CA ILE A 122 -18.81 10.38 -11.17
C ILE A 122 -17.57 10.06 -12.02
N ILE A 123 -17.55 8.93 -12.71
CA ILE A 123 -16.43 8.51 -13.57
C ILE A 123 -16.21 9.52 -14.71
N ASN A 124 -17.28 9.92 -15.37
CA ASN A 124 -17.20 10.93 -16.44
C ASN A 124 -16.66 12.26 -15.90
N TYR A 125 -17.08 12.66 -14.71
CA TYR A 125 -16.55 13.85 -14.06
C TYR A 125 -15.05 13.73 -13.79
N ILE A 126 -14.61 12.60 -13.21
CA ILE A 126 -13.20 12.32 -12.93
C ILE A 126 -12.37 12.33 -14.22
N ASP A 127 -12.87 11.74 -15.30
CA ASP A 127 -12.14 11.71 -16.57
C ASP A 127 -11.92 13.11 -17.16
N VAL A 128 -12.88 14.00 -17.01
CA VAL A 128 -12.77 15.39 -17.47
C VAL A 128 -11.94 16.25 -16.53
N ASN A 129 -12.25 16.22 -15.23
CA ASN A 129 -11.70 17.16 -14.24
C ASN A 129 -10.42 16.64 -13.56
N LYS A 130 -10.08 15.37 -13.74
CA LYS A 130 -8.91 14.68 -13.12
C LYS A 130 -8.96 14.65 -11.58
N SER A 131 -10.10 14.95 -11.01
CA SER A 131 -10.40 15.01 -9.58
C SER A 131 -11.78 14.45 -9.30
N ILE A 132 -11.98 13.90 -8.10
CA ILE A 132 -13.31 13.53 -7.58
C ILE A 132 -13.97 14.65 -6.78
N ILE A 133 -13.20 15.67 -6.39
CA ILE A 133 -13.73 16.81 -5.62
C ILE A 133 -14.69 17.61 -6.50
N GLY A 134 -15.91 17.76 -6.03
CA GLY A 134 -16.98 18.42 -6.78
C GLY A 134 -17.72 17.51 -7.77
N ALA A 135 -17.42 16.21 -7.81
CA ALA A 135 -18.16 15.28 -8.63
C ALA A 135 -19.64 15.21 -8.21
N PRO A 136 -20.56 15.06 -9.17
CA PRO A 136 -22.00 14.94 -8.86
C PRO A 136 -22.23 13.70 -7.98
N HIS A 137 -23.20 13.78 -7.09
CA HIS A 137 -23.64 12.71 -6.19
C HIS A 137 -22.63 12.28 -5.12
N ILE A 138 -21.35 12.69 -5.18
CA ILE A 138 -20.35 12.23 -4.20
C ILE A 138 -20.63 12.83 -2.82
N GLU A 139 -20.68 11.99 -1.81
CA GLU A 139 -20.81 12.41 -0.42
C GLU A 139 -19.44 12.76 0.15
N SER A 140 -19.36 13.88 0.90
CA SER A 140 -18.09 14.38 1.43
C SER A 140 -17.38 13.38 2.35
N ASN A 141 -18.14 12.58 3.10
CA ASN A 141 -17.61 11.52 3.96
C ASN A 141 -16.99 10.33 3.18
N HIS A 142 -17.26 10.21 1.88
CA HIS A 142 -16.67 9.19 1.01
C HIS A 142 -15.38 9.67 0.32
N LEU A 143 -15.10 10.97 0.29
CA LEU A 143 -13.88 11.50 -0.36
C LEU A 143 -12.58 10.87 0.14
N PRO A 144 -12.39 10.58 1.46
CA PRO A 144 -11.16 9.94 1.94
C PRO A 144 -10.88 8.56 1.34
N VAL A 145 -11.91 7.83 0.86
CA VAL A 145 -11.75 6.52 0.20
C VAL A 145 -10.99 6.65 -1.13
N PHE A 146 -11.08 7.82 -1.76
CA PHE A 146 -10.48 8.12 -3.06
C PHE A 146 -9.26 9.04 -2.95
N ALA A 147 -8.72 9.21 -1.74
CA ALA A 147 -7.50 9.98 -1.54
C ALA A 147 -6.29 9.29 -2.18
N CYS A 148 -5.45 10.07 -2.85
CA CYS A 148 -4.27 9.62 -3.56
C CYS A 148 -2.98 10.14 -2.92
N SER A 149 -1.83 9.76 -3.45
CA SER A 149 -0.55 10.28 -2.97
C SER A 149 -0.34 11.75 -3.30
N MET A 150 -0.94 12.24 -4.39
CA MET A 150 -0.78 13.60 -4.91
C MET A 150 -2.13 14.14 -5.41
N GLY A 151 -2.18 15.43 -5.72
CA GLY A 151 -3.37 16.13 -6.24
C GLY A 151 -4.09 16.90 -5.16
N ASP A 152 -5.40 17.10 -5.33
CA ASP A 152 -6.26 17.92 -4.47
C ASP A 152 -6.98 17.12 -3.36
N ASN A 153 -6.95 15.80 -3.44
CA ASN A 153 -7.45 14.86 -2.44
C ASN A 153 -6.32 13.93 -2.00
N THR A 154 -5.43 14.44 -1.15
CA THR A 154 -4.20 13.73 -0.77
C THR A 154 -4.30 13.02 0.56
N ILE A 155 -3.57 11.91 0.66
CA ILE A 155 -3.35 11.21 1.93
C ILE A 155 -2.34 12.00 2.74
N HIS A 156 -2.68 12.36 3.98
CA HIS A 156 -1.75 12.98 4.92
C HIS A 156 -0.54 12.06 5.17
N TYR A 157 0.66 12.61 5.37
CA TYR A 157 1.89 11.82 5.54
C TYR A 157 1.78 10.75 6.65
N GLU A 158 1.08 11.05 7.75
CA GLU A 158 0.82 10.07 8.80
C GLU A 158 0.05 8.84 8.29
N GLY A 159 -0.87 9.01 7.35
CA GLY A 159 -1.62 7.90 6.74
C GLY A 159 -0.69 6.91 6.04
N HIS A 160 0.31 7.42 5.31
CA HIS A 160 1.35 6.61 4.69
C HIS A 160 2.17 5.85 5.74
N VAL A 161 2.63 6.55 6.78
CA VAL A 161 3.46 5.97 7.84
C VAL A 161 2.69 4.93 8.66
N ARG A 162 1.44 5.22 9.03
CA ARG A 162 0.59 4.29 9.79
C ARG A 162 0.27 3.03 8.99
N MET A 163 0.06 3.13 7.68
CA MET A 163 -0.11 1.95 6.81
C MET A 163 1.15 1.08 6.82
N MET A 164 2.34 1.68 6.70
CA MET A 164 3.61 0.95 6.79
C MET A 164 3.77 0.28 8.16
N GLY A 165 3.48 1.00 9.24
CA GLY A 165 3.55 0.48 10.60
C GLY A 165 2.60 -0.69 10.84
N ALA A 166 1.39 -0.65 10.28
CA ALA A 166 0.43 -1.75 10.36
C ALA A 166 0.89 -3.00 9.60
N ILE A 167 1.64 -2.85 8.52
CA ILE A 167 2.12 -3.97 7.68
C ILE A 167 3.46 -4.51 8.16
N GLN A 168 4.33 -3.68 8.73
CA GLN A 168 5.71 -4.06 9.08
C GLN A 168 5.81 -5.34 9.93
N PRO A 169 4.92 -5.63 10.89
CA PRO A 169 4.98 -6.85 11.68
C PRO A 169 4.85 -8.15 10.86
N PHE A 170 4.27 -8.09 9.65
CA PHE A 170 4.15 -9.22 8.73
C PHE A 170 5.33 -9.36 7.76
N ILE A 171 6.27 -8.41 7.80
CA ILE A 171 7.34 -8.28 6.78
C ILE A 171 8.71 -8.37 7.45
N SER A 172 9.48 -9.43 7.10
CA SER A 172 10.84 -9.63 7.59
C SER A 172 11.81 -8.55 7.10
N GLY A 173 11.68 -8.18 5.83
CA GLY A 173 12.47 -7.13 5.20
C GLY A 173 11.89 -5.74 5.43
N ALA A 174 12.48 -4.76 4.76
CA ALA A 174 11.95 -3.41 4.69
C ALA A 174 10.78 -3.32 3.69
N ILE A 175 9.96 -2.29 3.85
CA ILE A 175 8.86 -1.95 2.96
C ILE A 175 9.34 -0.83 2.03
N SER A 176 9.24 -1.06 0.73
CA SER A 176 9.52 -0.03 -0.27
C SER A 176 8.26 0.82 -0.47
N LYS A 177 8.25 1.97 0.17
CA LYS A 177 7.16 2.94 0.05
C LYS A 177 7.68 4.36 0.20
N THR A 178 7.15 5.23 -0.64
CA THR A 178 7.39 6.67 -0.58
C THR A 178 6.30 7.35 0.25
N VAL A 179 6.70 8.22 1.16
CA VAL A 179 5.80 9.18 1.81
C VAL A 179 5.83 10.47 1.01
N ASN A 180 4.74 10.76 0.32
CA ASN A 180 4.59 12.00 -0.41
C ASN A 180 4.19 13.11 0.54
N MET A 181 4.85 14.26 0.41
CA MET A 181 4.59 15.44 1.23
C MET A 181 4.43 16.66 0.31
N PRO A 182 3.54 17.59 0.65
CA PRO A 182 3.35 18.80 -0.13
C PRO A 182 4.56 19.75 -0.01
N GLU A 183 4.63 20.73 -0.89
CA GLU A 183 5.70 21.74 -0.91
C GLU A 183 5.79 22.55 0.40
N GLU A 184 4.67 22.76 1.07
CA GLU A 184 4.57 23.50 2.32
C GLU A 184 5.09 22.73 3.53
N ALA A 185 5.36 21.42 3.39
CA ALA A 185 5.86 20.61 4.50
C ALA A 185 7.18 21.18 5.05
N SER A 186 7.20 21.39 6.36
CA SER A 186 8.32 21.97 7.08
C SER A 186 9.39 20.94 7.43
N VAL A 187 10.50 21.40 7.97
CA VAL A 187 11.56 20.53 8.53
C VAL A 187 11.01 19.74 9.73
N GLU A 188 10.19 20.40 10.55
CA GLU A 188 9.55 19.81 11.72
C GLU A 188 8.58 18.68 11.35
N ASP A 189 7.85 18.81 10.24
CA ASP A 189 6.99 17.74 9.73
C ASP A 189 7.81 16.52 9.30
N ILE A 190 8.96 16.74 8.68
CA ILE A 190 9.87 15.66 8.26
C ILE A 190 10.49 14.98 9.50
N GLU A 191 10.87 15.75 10.52
CA GLU A 191 11.35 15.21 11.79
C GLU A 191 10.28 14.38 12.48
N ALA A 192 9.05 14.90 12.58
CA ALA A 192 7.90 14.20 13.15
C ALA A 192 7.61 12.89 12.40
N LEU A 193 7.69 12.90 11.08
CA LEU A 193 7.55 11.71 10.24
C LEU A 193 8.60 10.65 10.58
N HIS A 194 9.87 11.03 10.70
CA HIS A 194 10.94 10.11 11.06
C HIS A 194 10.76 9.53 12.47
N MET A 195 10.37 10.37 13.43
CA MET A 195 10.10 9.93 14.81
C MET A 195 8.92 8.95 14.85
N LEU A 196 7.80 9.27 14.18
CA LEU A 196 6.66 8.37 14.08
C LEU A 196 7.03 7.04 13.41
N SER A 197 7.86 7.08 12.36
CA SER A 197 8.34 5.87 11.68
C SER A 197 9.15 4.98 12.61
N TRP A 198 10.02 5.58 13.42
CA TRP A 198 10.80 4.86 14.41
C TRP A 198 9.94 4.27 15.53
N GLU A 199 8.99 5.03 16.08
CA GLU A 199 8.05 4.58 17.11
C GLU A 199 7.20 3.39 16.65
N LEU A 200 6.81 3.36 15.36
CA LEU A 200 6.06 2.27 14.75
C LEU A 200 6.93 1.08 14.32
N GLY A 201 8.24 1.11 14.55
CA GLY A 201 9.16 0.04 14.23
C GLY A 201 9.37 -0.17 12.73
N ILE A 202 9.15 0.85 11.90
CA ILE A 202 9.36 0.80 10.45
C ILE A 202 10.86 0.74 10.16
N LYS A 203 11.27 -0.19 9.31
CA LYS A 203 12.70 -0.46 9.02
C LYS A 203 13.34 0.47 8.01
N ALA A 204 12.53 1.06 7.14
CA ALA A 204 13.00 2.04 6.14
C ALA A 204 11.85 2.95 5.73
N VAL A 205 12.15 4.21 5.49
CA VAL A 205 11.22 5.21 4.98
C VAL A 205 11.89 6.03 3.88
N ALA A 206 11.15 6.28 2.80
CA ALA A 206 11.56 7.21 1.75
C ALA A 206 10.58 8.38 1.73
N ILE A 207 11.09 9.59 1.56
CA ILE A 207 10.29 10.81 1.54
C ILE A 207 10.45 11.48 0.17
N TYR A 208 9.33 11.90 -0.39
CA TYR A 208 9.31 12.79 -1.54
C TYR A 208 8.48 14.03 -1.17
N ARG A 209 9.13 15.18 -1.10
CA ARG A 209 8.48 16.48 -0.94
C ARG A 209 8.41 17.17 -2.30
N ASP A 210 7.25 17.73 -2.62
CA ASP A 210 7.07 18.44 -3.89
C ASP A 210 8.06 19.59 -4.02
N ASN A 211 8.48 19.86 -5.25
CA ASN A 211 9.40 20.94 -5.62
C ASN A 211 10.75 20.96 -4.87
N CYS A 212 11.18 19.84 -4.28
CA CYS A 212 12.49 19.77 -3.62
C CYS A 212 13.66 19.50 -4.55
N LYS A 213 13.40 19.21 -5.84
CA LYS A 213 14.45 19.08 -6.88
C LYS A 213 14.16 20.07 -7.98
N VAL A 214 15.15 20.91 -8.27
CA VAL A 214 15.16 21.71 -9.49
C VAL A 214 15.48 20.75 -10.65
N ALA A 215 14.61 20.73 -11.66
CA ALA A 215 14.79 19.92 -12.86
C ALA A 215 15.92 20.47 -13.71
#